data_7909f7d0eb1c2d8f2c6666f1b5560384
#
_entry.id   7909f7d0eb1c2d8f2c6666f1b5560384
#
_cell.length_a   1.000
_cell.length_b   1.000
_cell.length_c   1.000
_cell.angle_alpha   90.00
_cell.angle_beta   90.00
_cell.angle_gamma   90.00
#
_symmetry.space_group_name_H-M   'P 1'
#
loop_
_entity.id
_entity.type
_entity.pdbx_description
1 polymer ?
#
loop_
_entity_poly.entity_id
_entity_poly.type
_entity_poly.pdbx_seq_one_letter_code
_entity_poly.pdbx_strand_id
1 'polypeptide(L)'
;MDFLSRGEVIQAVALKVAQLKLLHPVRVGVDGVSASGKTLFSDELAGILSGMGRQVVRAGLDGFHNPPEVRHRLGPLSVEGYINDSFNYAAVRECVLDPLGPKGDLQYRSEIYDHGAGKPRQSVPLTASSDSILIFEGVMLFREEIVDCIDFKILVQTSLEI
;
A
#
# COMPACT_ATOMS: atom_id res chain seq x y z
N MET A 1 9.67 7.69 -30.91
CA MET A 1 9.50 7.94 -29.46
C MET A 1 9.95 6.68 -28.76
N ASP A 2 11.11 6.70 -28.15
CA ASP A 2 11.62 5.53 -27.45
C ASP A 2 10.89 5.41 -26.12
N PHE A 3 10.13 4.32 -25.97
CA PHE A 3 9.48 4.02 -24.70
C PHE A 3 10.53 3.47 -23.72
N LEU A 4 10.51 3.96 -22.50
CA LEU A 4 11.34 3.42 -21.43
C LEU A 4 11.00 1.94 -21.20
N SER A 5 12.01 1.12 -21.01
CA SER A 5 11.82 -0.25 -20.55
C SER A 5 11.24 -0.26 -19.13
N ARG A 6 10.60 -1.36 -18.74
CA ARG A 6 10.08 -1.52 -17.40
C ARG A 6 11.14 -1.26 -16.30
N GLY A 7 12.37 -1.76 -16.51
CA GLY A 7 13.48 -1.53 -15.59
C GLY A 7 13.87 -0.07 -15.45
N GLU A 8 13.90 0.68 -16.56
CA GLU A 8 14.19 2.11 -16.55
C GLU A 8 13.09 2.91 -15.81
N VAL A 9 11.83 2.54 -16.00
CA VAL A 9 10.71 3.17 -15.28
C VAL A 9 10.83 2.94 -13.76
N ILE A 10 11.05 1.71 -13.33
CA ILE A 10 11.16 1.39 -11.89
C ILE A 10 12.38 2.09 -11.28
N GLN A 11 13.51 2.10 -11.99
CA GLN A 11 14.71 2.81 -11.55
C GLN A 11 14.45 4.32 -11.39
N ALA A 12 13.77 4.94 -12.36
CA ALA A 12 13.43 6.36 -12.30
C ALA A 12 12.49 6.67 -11.15
N VAL A 13 11.50 5.82 -10.89
CA VAL A 13 10.59 5.95 -9.73
C VAL A 13 11.37 5.82 -8.42
N ALA A 14 12.25 4.83 -8.30
CA ALA A 14 13.07 4.64 -7.11
C ALA A 14 13.93 5.86 -6.79
N LEU A 15 14.56 6.46 -7.81
CA LEU A 15 15.35 7.69 -7.65
C LEU A 15 14.48 8.85 -7.15
N LYS A 16 13.30 9.05 -7.71
CA LYS A 16 12.37 10.10 -7.27
C LYS A 16 11.93 9.90 -5.82
N VAL A 17 11.57 8.69 -5.45
CA VAL A 17 11.17 8.36 -4.07
C VAL A 17 12.34 8.55 -3.10
N ALA A 18 13.53 8.07 -3.45
CA ALA A 18 14.73 8.20 -2.62
C ALA A 18 15.15 9.65 -2.37
N GLN A 19 14.83 10.56 -3.28
CA GLN A 19 15.13 11.99 -3.17
C GLN A 19 14.18 12.75 -2.23
N LEU A 20 13.02 12.16 -1.89
CA LEU A 20 12.08 12.80 -0.98
C LEU A 20 12.67 12.84 0.43
N LYS A 21 12.75 14.04 1.00
CA LYS A 21 13.28 14.33 2.34
C LYS A 21 12.14 14.82 3.22
N LEU A 22 11.49 13.88 3.92
CA LEU A 22 10.43 14.19 4.88
C LEU A 22 10.93 13.93 6.30
N LEU A 23 10.28 14.55 7.29
CA LEU A 23 10.57 14.33 8.71
C LEU A 23 9.93 13.04 9.26
N HIS A 24 9.26 12.30 8.40
CA HIS A 24 8.62 11.01 8.67
C HIS A 24 8.88 10.06 7.50
N PRO A 25 8.63 8.75 7.63
CA PRO A 25 8.73 7.82 6.51
C PRO A 25 7.96 8.29 5.28
N VAL A 26 8.56 8.19 4.11
CA VAL A 26 7.87 8.47 2.85
C VAL A 26 6.84 7.38 2.61
N ARG A 27 5.56 7.75 2.50
CA ARG A 27 4.46 6.82 2.29
C ARG A 27 4.11 6.77 0.81
N VAL A 28 4.59 5.72 0.14
CA VAL A 28 4.36 5.46 -1.29
C VAL A 28 3.13 4.57 -1.43
N GLY A 29 2.11 5.04 -2.14
CA GLY A 29 0.93 4.27 -2.49
C GLY A 29 1.04 3.70 -3.91
N VAL A 30 0.79 2.41 -4.07
CA VAL A 30 0.77 1.72 -5.36
C VAL A 30 -0.64 1.19 -5.61
N ASP A 31 -1.37 1.88 -6.48
CA ASP A 31 -2.74 1.52 -6.87
C ASP A 31 -2.78 0.88 -8.26
N GLY A 32 -3.85 0.21 -8.57
CA GLY A 32 -4.12 -0.42 -9.86
C GLY A 32 -5.15 -1.54 -9.71
N VAL A 33 -5.73 -1.96 -10.82
CA VAL A 33 -6.72 -3.04 -10.83
C VAL A 33 -6.12 -4.38 -10.36
N SER A 34 -6.98 -5.32 -9.98
CA SER A 34 -6.57 -6.67 -9.63
C SER A 34 -5.74 -7.28 -10.77
N ALA A 35 -4.69 -8.02 -10.42
CA ALA A 35 -3.77 -8.64 -11.37
C ALA A 35 -3.00 -7.69 -12.31
N SER A 36 -2.94 -6.38 -12.00
CA SER A 36 -2.16 -5.42 -12.78
C SER A 36 -0.64 -5.49 -12.60
N GLY A 37 -0.16 -6.33 -11.69
CA GLY A 37 1.27 -6.47 -11.38
C GLY A 37 1.77 -5.52 -10.29
N LYS A 38 0.89 -4.94 -9.47
CA LYS A 38 1.25 -4.05 -8.35
C LYS A 38 2.26 -4.69 -7.39
N THR A 39 2.01 -5.92 -6.99
CA THR A 39 2.88 -6.63 -6.04
C THR A 39 4.28 -6.82 -6.60
N LEU A 40 4.39 -7.29 -7.85
CA LEU A 40 5.68 -7.44 -8.51
C LEU A 40 6.41 -6.10 -8.65
N PHE A 41 5.70 -5.04 -9.07
CA PHE A 41 6.25 -3.70 -9.14
C PHE A 41 6.75 -3.21 -7.78
N SER A 42 5.94 -3.40 -6.74
CA SER A 42 6.26 -2.99 -5.37
C SER A 42 7.46 -3.76 -4.80
N ASP A 43 7.58 -5.05 -5.10
CA ASP A 43 8.72 -5.88 -4.68
C ASP A 43 10.02 -5.44 -5.37
N GLU A 44 9.97 -5.18 -6.67
CA GLU A 44 11.13 -4.68 -7.42
C GLU A 44 11.55 -3.28 -6.94
N LEU A 45 10.58 -2.38 -6.73
CA LEU A 45 10.84 -1.05 -6.17
C LEU A 45 11.49 -1.14 -4.78
N ALA A 46 10.96 -2.01 -3.90
CA ALA A 46 11.52 -2.25 -2.59
C ALA A 46 12.96 -2.75 -2.66
N GLY A 47 13.26 -3.67 -3.57
CA GLY A 47 14.61 -4.19 -3.79
C GLY A 47 15.61 -3.11 -4.19
N ILE A 48 15.22 -2.22 -5.12
CA ILE A 48 16.06 -1.10 -5.55
C ILE A 48 16.31 -0.12 -4.40
N LEU A 49 15.26 0.29 -3.68
CA LEU A 49 15.37 1.22 -2.55
C LEU A 49 16.21 0.64 -1.41
N SER A 50 16.06 -0.65 -1.11
CA SER A 50 16.91 -1.35 -0.13
C SER A 50 18.37 -1.38 -0.58
N GLY A 51 18.63 -1.61 -1.86
CA GLY A 51 19.97 -1.52 -2.45
C GLY A 51 20.60 -0.12 -2.37
N MET A 52 19.79 0.92 -2.26
CA MET A 52 20.21 2.31 -2.01
C MET A 52 20.45 2.59 -0.51
N GLY A 53 20.34 1.59 0.36
CA GLY A 53 20.56 1.74 1.80
C GLY A 53 19.34 2.24 2.58
N ARG A 54 18.13 2.23 2.00
CA ARG A 54 16.90 2.67 2.68
C ARG A 54 16.21 1.49 3.36
N GLN A 55 15.72 1.68 4.58
CA GLN A 55 14.79 0.74 5.19
C GLN A 55 13.45 0.82 4.46
N VAL A 56 12.93 -0.32 3.98
CA VAL A 56 11.64 -0.39 3.30
C VAL A 56 10.66 -1.19 4.14
N VAL A 57 9.49 -0.58 4.38
CA VAL A 57 8.34 -1.22 5.01
C VAL A 57 7.36 -1.60 3.92
N ARG A 58 6.90 -2.86 3.92
CA ARG A 58 5.89 -3.37 2.98
C ARG A 58 4.59 -3.63 3.73
N ALA A 59 3.50 -3.09 3.24
CA ALA A 59 2.15 -3.37 3.70
C ALA A 59 1.15 -3.20 2.54
N GLY A 60 -0.08 -3.64 2.71
CA GLY A 60 -1.09 -3.52 1.69
C GLY A 60 -2.50 -3.71 2.22
N LEU A 61 -3.49 -3.33 1.40
CA LEU A 61 -4.91 -3.42 1.75
C LEU A 61 -5.36 -4.85 2.06
N ASP A 62 -4.72 -5.87 1.47
CA ASP A 62 -5.09 -7.26 1.71
C ASP A 62 -4.95 -7.67 3.19
N GLY A 63 -4.06 -7.03 3.94
CA GLY A 63 -3.94 -7.21 5.39
C GLY A 63 -5.04 -6.52 6.20
N PHE A 64 -5.95 -5.79 5.57
CA PHE A 64 -6.98 -4.97 6.21
C PHE A 64 -8.39 -5.25 5.69
N HIS A 65 -8.65 -6.46 5.21
CA HIS A 65 -10.00 -6.87 4.84
C HIS A 65 -10.96 -6.80 6.03
N ASN A 66 -12.16 -6.34 5.77
CA ASN A 66 -13.27 -6.53 6.71
C ASN A 66 -13.68 -8.02 6.73
N PRO A 67 -14.24 -8.51 7.84
CA PRO A 67 -14.75 -9.87 7.90
C PRO A 67 -15.96 -10.08 6.95
N PRO A 68 -16.27 -11.33 6.57
CA PRO A 68 -17.33 -11.62 5.60
C PRO A 68 -18.69 -11.01 5.93
N GLU A 69 -19.05 -10.92 7.22
CA GLU A 69 -20.31 -10.35 7.69
C GLU A 69 -20.46 -8.86 7.30
N VAL A 70 -19.34 -8.14 7.27
CA VAL A 70 -19.30 -6.74 6.84
C VAL A 70 -19.21 -6.66 5.31
N ARG A 71 -18.28 -7.40 4.70
CA ARG A 71 -18.05 -7.36 3.24
C ARG A 71 -19.28 -7.76 2.43
N HIS A 72 -20.08 -8.68 2.93
CA HIS A 72 -21.22 -9.25 2.23
C HIS A 72 -22.58 -8.78 2.76
N ARG A 73 -22.61 -7.72 3.57
CA ARG A 73 -23.88 -7.21 4.14
C ARG A 73 -24.90 -6.76 3.07
N LEU A 74 -24.42 -6.36 1.89
CA LEU A 74 -25.24 -6.02 0.72
C LEU A 74 -25.34 -7.18 -0.28
N GLY A 75 -24.90 -8.39 0.09
CA GLY A 75 -24.81 -9.57 -0.75
C GLY A 75 -23.41 -9.76 -1.35
N PRO A 76 -23.01 -11.03 -1.60
CA PRO A 76 -21.64 -11.36 -2.03
C PRO A 76 -21.30 -10.87 -3.45
N LEU A 77 -22.30 -10.50 -4.25
CA LEU A 77 -22.13 -9.99 -5.62
C LEU A 77 -22.40 -8.49 -5.72
N SER A 78 -22.58 -7.78 -4.60
CA SER A 78 -22.84 -6.35 -4.59
C SER A 78 -21.58 -5.57 -4.99
N VAL A 79 -21.67 -4.81 -6.08
CA VAL A 79 -20.60 -3.88 -6.50
C VAL A 79 -20.39 -2.79 -5.46
N GLU A 80 -21.49 -2.24 -4.91
CA GLU A 80 -21.41 -1.23 -3.84
C GLU A 80 -20.73 -1.79 -2.59
N GLY A 81 -21.07 -3.02 -2.17
CA GLY A 81 -20.43 -3.70 -1.06
C GLY A 81 -18.95 -3.96 -1.33
N TYR A 82 -18.60 -4.36 -2.55
CA TYR A 82 -17.20 -4.53 -2.93
C TYR A 82 -16.42 -3.21 -2.80
N ILE A 83 -16.97 -2.12 -3.28
CA ILE A 83 -16.30 -0.80 -3.25
C ILE A 83 -16.19 -0.26 -1.81
N ASN A 84 -17.23 -0.37 -1.01
CA ASN A 84 -17.31 0.35 0.27
C ASN A 84 -17.03 -0.51 1.50
N ASP A 85 -17.23 -1.83 1.42
CA ASP A 85 -17.20 -2.71 2.59
C ASP A 85 -16.04 -3.72 2.56
N SER A 86 -15.20 -3.73 1.53
CA SER A 86 -14.10 -4.72 1.41
C SER A 86 -13.00 -4.51 2.45
N PHE A 87 -12.64 -3.26 2.72
CA PHE A 87 -11.46 -2.94 3.52
C PHE A 87 -11.78 -2.01 4.69
N ASN A 88 -11.02 -2.17 5.76
CA ASN A 88 -11.10 -1.32 6.95
C ASN A 88 -10.08 -0.16 6.84
N TYR A 89 -10.48 0.92 6.16
CA TYR A 89 -9.62 2.08 5.96
C TYR A 89 -9.27 2.82 7.26
N ALA A 90 -10.16 2.79 8.25
CA ALA A 90 -9.87 3.36 9.57
C ALA A 90 -8.70 2.64 10.23
N ALA A 91 -8.68 1.30 10.15
CA ALA A 91 -7.57 0.50 10.66
C ALA A 91 -6.28 0.69 9.85
N VAL A 92 -6.38 0.90 8.52
CA VAL A 92 -5.21 1.25 7.69
C VAL A 92 -4.57 2.54 8.19
N ARG A 93 -5.36 3.58 8.48
CA ARG A 93 -4.83 4.82 9.06
C ARG A 93 -4.19 4.57 10.43
N GLU A 94 -4.95 4.00 11.35
CA GLU A 94 -4.53 3.80 12.73
C GLU A 94 -3.28 2.91 12.86
N CYS A 95 -3.21 1.84 12.08
CA CYS A 95 -2.15 0.84 12.19
C CYS A 95 -0.91 1.13 11.35
N VAL A 96 -1.04 1.86 10.24
CA VAL A 96 0.08 2.04 9.28
C VAL A 96 0.31 3.51 8.96
N LEU A 97 -0.69 4.22 8.42
CA LEU A 97 -0.44 5.50 7.77
C LEU A 97 -0.19 6.63 8.77
N ASP A 98 -0.94 6.67 9.87
CA ASP A 98 -0.76 7.70 10.89
C ASP A 98 0.50 7.47 11.73
N PRO A 99 0.81 6.22 12.19
CA PRO A 99 2.08 5.95 12.87
C PRO A 99 3.33 6.27 12.03
N LEU A 100 3.26 6.08 10.72
CA LEU A 100 4.35 6.38 9.79
C LEU A 100 4.21 7.76 9.12
N GLY A 101 3.28 8.57 9.58
CA GLY A 101 3.03 9.92 9.09
C GLY A 101 3.64 11.02 9.96
N PRO A 102 3.31 12.29 9.65
CA PRO A 102 3.71 13.43 10.48
C PRO A 102 3.29 13.22 11.93
N LYS A 103 4.23 13.36 12.87
CA LYS A 103 4.02 13.18 14.32
C LYS A 103 3.64 11.74 14.75
N GLY A 104 3.77 10.75 13.87
CA GLY A 104 3.58 9.35 14.23
C GLY A 104 4.70 8.84 15.15
N ASP A 105 4.43 7.77 15.87
CA ASP A 105 5.35 7.14 16.82
C ASP A 105 6.28 6.10 16.19
N LEU A 106 6.14 5.86 14.88
CA LEU A 106 6.90 4.88 14.09
C LEU A 106 6.59 3.42 14.44
N GLN A 107 5.57 3.17 15.25
CA GLN A 107 5.13 1.82 15.58
C GLN A 107 3.91 1.43 14.75
N TYR A 108 4.07 0.47 13.87
CA TYR A 108 3.04 0.08 12.89
C TYR A 108 2.71 -1.41 12.95
N ARG A 109 1.56 -1.76 12.41
CA ARG A 109 1.14 -3.14 12.13
C ARG A 109 0.80 -3.26 10.66
N SER A 110 1.44 -4.19 9.97
CA SER A 110 1.24 -4.36 8.51
C SER A 110 -0.06 -5.07 8.15
N GLU A 111 -0.73 -5.68 9.11
CA GLU A 111 -1.97 -6.43 8.91
C GLU A 111 -2.74 -6.62 10.22
N ILE A 112 -4.06 -6.73 10.10
CA ILE A 112 -4.98 -7.04 11.21
C ILE A 112 -5.90 -8.22 10.89
N TYR A 113 -5.87 -8.69 9.64
CA TYR A 113 -6.75 -9.74 9.13
C TYR A 113 -5.99 -10.70 8.23
N ASP A 114 -6.14 -11.99 8.47
CA ASP A 114 -5.62 -13.03 7.59
C ASP A 114 -6.69 -13.42 6.57
N HIS A 115 -6.57 -12.88 5.37
CA HIS A 115 -7.53 -13.13 4.29
C HIS A 115 -7.55 -14.60 3.86
N GLY A 116 -6.41 -15.28 3.86
CA GLY A 116 -6.31 -16.70 3.51
C GLY A 116 -6.97 -17.60 4.54
N ALA A 117 -6.80 -17.32 5.82
CA ALA A 117 -7.43 -18.06 6.92
C ALA A 117 -8.85 -17.55 7.25
N GLY A 118 -9.27 -16.40 6.70
CA GLY A 118 -10.59 -15.82 6.91
C GLY A 118 -10.86 -15.37 8.35
N LYS A 119 -9.85 -14.92 9.07
CA LYS A 119 -9.96 -14.56 10.49
C LYS A 119 -9.08 -13.36 10.87
N PRO A 120 -9.44 -12.66 11.98
CA PRO A 120 -8.59 -11.61 12.54
C PRO A 120 -7.20 -12.14 12.88
N ARG A 121 -6.18 -11.32 12.65
CA ARG A 121 -4.78 -11.61 12.99
C ARG A 121 -4.29 -10.67 14.06
N GLN A 122 -3.78 -11.23 15.13
CA GLN A 122 -3.05 -10.46 16.12
C GLN A 122 -1.60 -10.33 15.66
N SER A 123 -1.23 -9.10 15.27
CA SER A 123 0.15 -8.79 14.90
C SER A 123 0.81 -7.96 16.01
N VAL A 124 2.08 -8.27 16.27
CA VAL A 124 2.90 -7.47 17.17
C VAL A 124 3.31 -6.19 16.43
N PRO A 125 3.25 -5.00 17.06
CA PRO A 125 3.75 -3.78 16.45
C PRO A 125 5.23 -3.90 16.09
N LEU A 126 5.57 -3.42 14.89
CA LEU A 126 6.94 -3.28 14.39
C LEU A 126 7.35 -1.81 14.49
N THR A 127 8.64 -1.55 14.56
CA THR A 127 9.17 -0.19 14.63
C THR A 127 9.91 0.14 13.33
N ALA A 128 9.56 1.25 12.70
CA ALA A 128 10.28 1.81 11.56
C ALA A 128 11.24 2.91 12.00
N SER A 129 12.21 3.26 11.15
CA SER A 129 13.01 4.48 11.32
C SER A 129 12.35 5.66 10.61
N SER A 130 12.66 6.87 11.04
CA SER A 130 12.06 8.08 10.46
C SER A 130 12.43 8.32 8.99
N ASP A 131 13.51 7.71 8.52
CA ASP A 131 13.98 7.75 7.12
C ASP A 131 13.55 6.53 6.30
N SER A 132 12.69 5.66 6.84
CA SER A 132 12.12 4.52 6.13
C SER A 132 11.24 4.98 4.96
N ILE A 133 11.02 4.05 4.04
CA ILE A 133 10.03 4.20 2.96
C ILE A 133 8.97 3.12 3.15
N LEU A 134 7.72 3.54 3.31
CA LEU A 134 6.57 2.65 3.24
C LEU A 134 6.17 2.48 1.78
N ILE A 135 6.04 1.24 1.32
CA ILE A 135 5.34 0.91 0.08
C ILE A 135 4.05 0.20 0.45
N PHE A 136 2.94 0.91 0.27
CA PHE A 136 1.59 0.43 0.57
C PHE A 136 0.82 0.21 -0.73
N GLU A 137 0.38 -1.02 -0.96
CA GLU A 137 -0.28 -1.39 -2.21
C GLU A 137 -1.74 -1.83 -2.00
N GLY A 138 -2.55 -1.65 -3.02
CA GLY A 138 -3.92 -2.13 -2.99
C GLY A 138 -4.73 -1.75 -4.22
N VAL A 139 -5.93 -2.30 -4.32
CA VAL A 139 -6.93 -1.87 -5.29
C VAL A 139 -7.72 -0.70 -4.72
N MET A 140 -8.11 0.25 -5.56
CA MET A 140 -8.88 1.44 -5.12
C MET A 140 -8.21 2.18 -3.94
N LEU A 141 -6.88 2.33 -4.02
CA LEU A 141 -6.10 2.86 -2.90
C LEU A 141 -6.25 4.38 -2.74
N PHE A 142 -6.43 5.11 -3.83
CA PHE A 142 -6.47 6.58 -3.80
C PHE A 142 -7.87 7.12 -3.48
N ARG A 143 -8.48 6.55 -2.45
CA ARG A 143 -9.78 6.97 -1.92
C ARG A 143 -9.63 8.12 -0.93
N GLU A 144 -10.71 8.90 -0.79
CA GLU A 144 -10.74 10.07 0.11
C GLU A 144 -10.42 9.73 1.56
N GLU A 145 -10.68 8.48 2.01
CA GLU A 145 -10.41 8.04 3.38
C GLU A 145 -8.92 8.02 3.72
N ILE A 146 -8.04 7.80 2.73
CA ILE A 146 -6.60 7.61 2.98
C ILE A 146 -5.68 8.37 2.02
N VAL A 147 -6.21 8.96 0.93
CA VAL A 147 -5.39 9.59 -0.12
C VAL A 147 -4.52 10.75 0.38
N ASP A 148 -4.98 11.45 1.39
CA ASP A 148 -4.25 12.55 2.04
C ASP A 148 -3.02 12.08 2.83
N CYS A 149 -2.98 10.79 3.19
CA CYS A 149 -1.84 10.18 3.87
C CYS A 149 -0.75 9.68 2.92
N ILE A 150 -0.97 9.68 1.62
CA ILE A 150 -0.01 9.16 0.63
C ILE A 150 0.86 10.30 0.10
N ASP A 151 2.16 10.20 0.33
CA ASP A 151 3.13 11.23 -0.05
C ASP A 151 3.57 11.10 -1.51
N PHE A 152 3.62 9.89 -2.05
CA PHE A 152 3.96 9.61 -3.44
C PHE A 152 3.01 8.56 -4.02
N LYS A 153 2.34 8.88 -5.12
CA LYS A 153 1.28 8.06 -5.71
C LYS A 153 1.75 7.42 -7.00
N ILE A 154 1.56 6.11 -7.12
CA ILE A 154 1.88 5.31 -8.32
C ILE A 154 0.61 4.59 -8.75
N LEU A 155 0.22 4.77 -10.01
CA LEU A 155 -0.86 4.02 -10.63
C LEU A 155 -0.28 3.02 -11.64
N VAL A 156 -0.45 1.72 -11.37
CA VAL A 156 -0.07 0.65 -12.29
C VAL A 156 -1.24 0.40 -13.23
N GLN A 157 -1.07 0.79 -14.47
CA GLN A 157 -2.05 0.56 -15.53
C GLN A 157 -1.64 -0.60 -16.41
N THR A 158 -2.62 -1.43 -16.78
CA THR A 158 -2.47 -2.47 -17.80
C THR A 158 -3.46 -2.21 -18.91
N SER A 159 -3.08 -2.49 -20.15
CA SER A 159 -4.02 -2.46 -21.27
C SER A 159 -5.06 -3.58 -21.05
N LEU A 160 -6.34 -3.21 -21.13
CA LEU A 160 -7.45 -4.16 -21.17
C LEU A 160 -7.66 -4.65 -22.60
N GLU A 161 -6.62 -5.11 -23.27
CA GLU A 161 -6.77 -5.82 -24.54
C GLU A 161 -7.24 -7.23 -24.21
N ILE A 162 -8.52 -7.49 -24.52
CA ILE A 162 -9.16 -8.80 -24.49
C ILE A 162 -8.90 -9.49 -25.82
#